data_02f8828f597ebc4fd667ab103a45df1f
#
_entry.id   02f8828f597ebc4fd667ab103a45df1f
#
_cell.length_a   1.000
_cell.length_b   1.000
_cell.length_c   1.000
_cell.angle_alpha   90.00
_cell.angle_beta   90.00
_cell.angle_gamma   90.00
#
_symmetry.space_group_name_H-M   'P 1'
#
loop_
_entity.id
_entity.type
_entity.pdbx_description
1 polymer ?
#
loop_
_entity_poly.entity_id
_entity_poly.type
_entity_poly.pdbx_seq_one_letter_code
_entity_poly.pdbx_strand_id
1 'polypeptide(L)'
;MQKIGRNDPCWCGSGHKYKNCHMDFDVKLSEYRHKGSKVPSHAMIKNPEQIAAIRESAKINVSVLDYVAEHICAGISTEQIDLWVYEQTTHRGGIPAPLNYEGFPKSVCTSVNDQVCHGIPSADVILKDGDIINVDVSTIYKGYYSD
;
A
#
# COMPACT_ATOMS: atom_id res chain seq x y z
N MET A 1 12.01 13.88 -19.82
CA MET A 1 10.70 13.36 -20.29
C MET A 1 10.64 13.51 -21.80
N GLN A 2 10.33 12.44 -22.52
CA GLN A 2 10.14 12.50 -23.97
C GLN A 2 8.90 13.37 -24.27
N LYS A 3 9.03 14.36 -25.15
CA LYS A 3 7.91 15.21 -25.56
C LYS A 3 6.93 14.40 -26.42
N ILE A 4 5.72 14.20 -25.94
CA ILE A 4 4.64 13.54 -26.70
C ILE A 4 4.03 14.55 -27.65
N GLY A 5 3.95 14.20 -28.94
CA GLY A 5 3.32 15.01 -29.96
C GLY A 5 1.78 14.94 -29.89
N ARG A 6 1.10 15.99 -30.36
CA ARG A 6 -0.39 16.07 -30.33
C ARG A 6 -1.09 14.87 -30.96
N ASN A 7 -0.50 14.26 -31.97
CA ASN A 7 -1.10 13.14 -32.71
C ASN A 7 -0.58 11.76 -32.30
N ASP A 8 0.40 11.71 -31.37
CA ASP A 8 0.93 10.46 -30.85
C ASP A 8 -0.11 9.74 -29.98
N PRO A 9 0.04 8.42 -29.79
CA PRO A 9 -0.76 7.69 -28.80
C PRO A 9 -0.59 8.31 -27.41
N CYS A 10 -1.71 8.42 -26.68
CA CYS A 10 -1.66 8.98 -25.33
C CYS A 10 -0.86 8.09 -24.38
N TRP A 11 -0.10 8.70 -23.49
CA TRP A 11 0.70 8.03 -22.48
C TRP A 11 -0.10 7.12 -21.53
N CYS A 12 -1.42 7.33 -21.42
CA CYS A 12 -2.29 6.51 -20.55
C CYS A 12 -2.61 5.11 -21.10
N GLY A 13 -2.17 4.79 -22.33
CA GLY A 13 -2.42 3.47 -22.94
C GLY A 13 -3.82 3.29 -23.55
N SER A 14 -4.66 4.34 -23.56
CA SER A 14 -6.05 4.27 -24.09
C SER A 14 -6.16 4.04 -25.60
N GLY A 15 -5.04 4.15 -26.35
CA GLY A 15 -5.03 4.12 -27.81
C GLY A 15 -5.53 5.40 -28.49
N HIS A 16 -6.08 6.34 -27.74
CA HIS A 16 -6.49 7.63 -28.28
C HIS A 16 -5.29 8.56 -28.57
N LYS A 17 -5.44 9.47 -29.56
CA LYS A 17 -4.44 10.52 -29.77
C LYS A 17 -4.34 11.42 -28.55
N TYR A 18 -3.13 11.82 -28.19
CA TYR A 18 -2.84 12.65 -27.01
C TYR A 18 -3.71 13.90 -26.93
N LYS A 19 -3.90 14.62 -28.05
CA LYS A 19 -4.75 15.82 -28.11
C LYS A 19 -6.23 15.60 -27.76
N ASN A 20 -6.73 14.38 -27.94
CA ASN A 20 -8.12 14.02 -27.69
C ASN A 20 -8.27 13.26 -26.34
N CYS A 21 -7.22 13.20 -25.52
CA CYS A 21 -7.18 12.44 -24.28
C CYS A 21 -6.65 13.31 -23.14
N HIS A 22 -5.33 13.33 -22.92
CA HIS A 22 -4.74 13.96 -21.75
C HIS A 22 -4.00 15.27 -22.01
N MET A 23 -4.01 15.80 -23.23
CA MET A 23 -3.26 17.02 -23.54
C MET A 23 -3.69 18.22 -22.70
N ASP A 24 -5.00 18.47 -22.56
CA ASP A 24 -5.52 19.60 -21.78
C ASP A 24 -5.25 19.42 -20.27
N PHE A 25 -5.29 18.18 -19.80
CA PHE A 25 -4.90 17.84 -18.44
C PHE A 25 -3.42 18.15 -18.17
N ASP A 26 -2.52 17.74 -19.07
CA ASP A 26 -1.09 17.98 -18.95
C ASP A 26 -0.72 19.46 -19.07
N VAL A 27 -1.43 20.21 -19.92
CA VAL A 27 -1.29 21.66 -20.03
C VAL A 27 -1.63 22.30 -18.67
N LYS A 28 -2.77 21.93 -18.08
CA LYS A 28 -3.17 22.41 -16.75
C LYS A 28 -2.16 22.06 -15.67
N LEU A 29 -1.63 20.84 -15.65
CA LEU A 29 -0.58 20.43 -14.71
C LEU A 29 0.72 21.24 -14.92
N SER A 30 1.06 21.55 -16.16
CA SER A 30 2.21 22.41 -16.49
C SER A 30 2.05 23.82 -15.89
N GLU A 31 0.87 24.40 -15.94
CA GLU A 31 0.59 25.70 -15.30
C GLU A 31 0.81 25.66 -13.78
N TYR A 32 0.34 24.61 -13.11
CA TYR A 32 0.60 24.43 -11.67
C TYR A 32 2.09 24.31 -11.36
N ARG A 33 2.83 23.56 -12.20
CA ARG A 33 4.28 23.44 -12.06
C ARG A 33 4.99 24.79 -12.20
N HIS A 34 4.60 25.61 -13.16
CA HIS A 34 5.15 26.96 -13.33
C HIS A 34 4.85 27.88 -12.14
N LYS A 35 3.74 27.64 -11.44
CA LYS A 35 3.39 28.34 -10.18
C LYS A 35 4.10 27.78 -8.93
N GLY A 36 5.05 26.84 -9.10
CA GLY A 36 5.83 26.27 -8.01
C GLY A 36 5.24 25.02 -7.33
N SER A 37 4.10 24.52 -7.83
CA SER A 37 3.51 23.28 -7.29
C SER A 37 4.32 22.05 -7.71
N LYS A 38 4.46 21.08 -6.80
CA LYS A 38 5.01 19.76 -7.11
C LYS A 38 3.94 18.95 -7.85
N VAL A 39 4.21 18.62 -9.10
CA VAL A 39 3.32 17.82 -9.95
C VAL A 39 3.90 16.42 -10.13
N PRO A 40 3.17 15.35 -9.78
CA PRO A 40 3.60 13.97 -9.98
C PRO A 40 3.93 13.67 -11.44
N SER A 41 4.84 12.72 -11.67
CA SER A 41 5.14 12.24 -13.03
C SER A 41 4.01 11.31 -13.52
N HIS A 42 3.86 11.16 -14.85
CA HIS A 42 2.89 10.22 -15.44
C HIS A 42 3.09 8.78 -14.96
N ALA A 43 4.31 8.38 -14.60
CA ALA A 43 4.59 7.06 -14.06
C ALA A 43 3.88 6.76 -12.72
N MET A 44 3.45 7.80 -12.00
CA MET A 44 2.67 7.65 -10.77
C MET A 44 1.17 7.44 -11.03
N ILE A 45 0.70 7.74 -12.24
CA ILE A 45 -0.70 7.56 -12.63
C ILE A 45 -0.87 6.12 -13.11
N LYS A 46 -1.74 5.38 -12.43
CA LYS A 46 -1.97 3.97 -12.73
C LYS A 46 -3.03 3.79 -13.81
N ASN A 47 -2.79 2.87 -14.72
CA ASN A 47 -3.77 2.45 -15.71
C ASN A 47 -4.81 1.46 -15.09
N PRO A 48 -5.91 1.13 -15.80
CA PRO A 48 -6.93 0.22 -15.28
C PRO A 48 -6.41 -1.16 -14.86
N GLU A 49 -5.46 -1.73 -15.61
CA GLU A 49 -4.86 -3.04 -15.32
C GLU A 49 -4.04 -2.98 -14.02
N GLN A 50 -3.26 -1.92 -13.84
CA GLN A 50 -2.49 -1.70 -12.62
C GLN A 50 -3.41 -1.49 -11.41
N ILE A 51 -4.51 -0.74 -11.58
CA ILE A 51 -5.51 -0.55 -10.53
C ILE A 51 -6.18 -1.88 -10.17
N ALA A 52 -6.52 -2.70 -11.17
CA ALA A 52 -7.08 -4.03 -10.93
C ALA A 52 -6.09 -4.92 -10.14
N ALA A 53 -4.81 -4.89 -10.49
CA ALA A 53 -3.77 -5.66 -9.80
C ALA A 53 -3.56 -5.18 -8.35
N ILE A 54 -3.58 -3.86 -8.11
CA ILE A 54 -3.54 -3.30 -6.74
C ILE A 54 -4.76 -3.76 -5.94
N ARG A 55 -5.95 -3.80 -6.54
CA ARG A 55 -7.17 -4.31 -5.89
C ARG A 55 -7.07 -5.79 -5.52
N GLU A 56 -6.41 -6.62 -6.35
CA GLU A 56 -6.17 -8.03 -5.99
C GLU A 56 -5.23 -8.15 -4.79
N SER A 57 -4.17 -7.34 -4.72
CA SER A 57 -3.33 -7.26 -3.52
C SER A 57 -4.13 -6.81 -2.30
N ALA A 58 -4.96 -5.79 -2.45
CA ALA A 58 -5.79 -5.25 -1.36
C ALA A 58 -6.80 -6.28 -0.80
N LYS A 59 -7.33 -7.18 -1.62
CA LYS A 59 -8.21 -8.27 -1.14
C LYS A 59 -7.48 -9.19 -0.15
N ILE A 60 -6.21 -9.49 -0.41
CA ILE A 60 -5.38 -10.26 0.53
C ILE A 60 -5.20 -9.44 1.81
N ASN A 61 -4.81 -8.17 1.69
CA ASN A 61 -4.58 -7.29 2.82
C ASN A 61 -5.80 -7.19 3.75
N VAL A 62 -6.97 -6.92 3.18
CA VAL A 62 -8.24 -6.86 3.92
C VAL A 62 -8.54 -8.18 4.62
N SER A 63 -8.38 -9.33 3.93
CA SER A 63 -8.66 -10.64 4.53
C SER A 63 -7.70 -11.00 5.68
N VAL A 64 -6.49 -10.46 5.67
CA VAL A 64 -5.54 -10.60 6.78
C VAL A 64 -5.96 -9.76 7.97
N LEU A 65 -6.37 -8.51 7.72
CA LEU A 65 -6.92 -7.63 8.76
C LEU A 65 -8.19 -8.20 9.39
N ASP A 66 -9.10 -8.75 8.59
CA ASP A 66 -10.32 -9.42 9.07
C ASP A 66 -9.95 -10.59 9.99
N TYR A 67 -8.98 -11.42 9.59
CA TYR A 67 -8.50 -12.52 10.42
C TYR A 67 -7.93 -12.03 11.75
N VAL A 68 -7.09 -10.98 11.74
CA VAL A 68 -6.57 -10.39 12.97
C VAL A 68 -7.69 -9.86 13.85
N ALA A 69 -8.67 -9.15 13.26
CA ALA A 69 -9.81 -8.60 14.01
C ALA A 69 -10.67 -9.68 14.70
N GLU A 70 -10.81 -10.85 14.08
CA GLU A 70 -11.56 -11.98 14.64
C GLU A 70 -10.82 -12.68 15.80
N HIS A 71 -9.49 -12.58 15.86
CA HIS A 71 -8.68 -13.34 16.80
C HIS A 71 -7.99 -12.51 17.89
N ILE A 72 -7.93 -11.18 17.69
CA ILE A 72 -7.29 -10.28 18.65
C ILE A 72 -8.07 -10.24 19.97
N CYS A 73 -7.34 -10.41 21.09
CA CYS A 73 -7.92 -10.34 22.42
C CYS A 73 -6.87 -9.95 23.46
N ALA A 74 -7.31 -9.57 24.65
CA ALA A 74 -6.40 -9.40 25.78
C ALA A 74 -5.67 -10.71 26.11
N GLY A 75 -4.40 -10.60 26.49
CA GLY A 75 -3.54 -11.72 26.85
C GLY A 75 -2.67 -12.26 25.72
N ILE A 76 -2.89 -11.85 24.46
CA ILE A 76 -1.96 -12.21 23.37
C ILE A 76 -0.80 -11.22 23.29
N SER A 77 0.33 -11.68 22.76
CA SER A 77 1.45 -10.79 22.44
C SER A 77 1.27 -10.14 21.06
N THR A 78 1.92 -9.00 20.85
CA THR A 78 1.98 -8.39 19.51
C THR A 78 2.77 -9.27 18.53
N GLU A 79 3.69 -10.12 19.00
CA GLU A 79 4.35 -11.12 18.19
C GLU A 79 3.37 -12.18 17.63
N GLN A 80 2.34 -12.54 18.37
CA GLN A 80 1.31 -13.45 17.88
C GLN A 80 0.55 -12.85 16.69
N ILE A 81 0.33 -11.53 16.69
CA ILE A 81 -0.26 -10.81 15.55
C ILE A 81 0.68 -10.87 14.33
N ASP A 82 1.99 -10.68 14.53
CA ASP A 82 2.99 -10.83 13.47
C ASP A 82 2.97 -12.21 12.83
N LEU A 83 2.91 -13.26 13.62
CA LEU A 83 2.80 -14.64 13.14
C LEU A 83 1.54 -14.85 12.31
N TRP A 84 0.38 -14.37 12.76
CA TRP A 84 -0.86 -14.45 12.00
C TRP A 84 -0.77 -13.70 10.68
N VAL A 85 -0.25 -12.47 10.68
CA VAL A 85 -0.10 -11.68 9.46
C VAL A 85 0.83 -12.38 8.47
N TYR A 86 1.96 -12.90 8.93
CA TYR A 86 2.87 -13.67 8.09
C TYR A 86 2.20 -14.89 7.46
N GLU A 87 1.59 -15.74 8.27
CA GLU A 87 0.93 -16.97 7.84
C GLU A 87 -0.22 -16.69 6.87
N GLN A 88 -1.11 -15.76 7.24
CA GLN A 88 -2.29 -15.46 6.44
C GLN A 88 -1.93 -14.79 5.10
N THR A 89 -0.90 -13.93 5.08
CA THR A 89 -0.42 -13.29 3.86
C THR A 89 0.23 -14.31 2.91
N THR A 90 1.14 -15.13 3.44
CA THR A 90 1.89 -16.11 2.65
C THR A 90 1.01 -17.25 2.15
N HIS A 91 0.07 -17.73 2.96
CA HIS A 91 -0.91 -18.76 2.54
C HIS A 91 -1.76 -18.30 1.35
N ARG A 92 -2.03 -17.00 1.22
CA ARG A 92 -2.75 -16.42 0.07
C ARG A 92 -1.85 -16.03 -1.10
N GLY A 93 -0.56 -16.39 -1.04
CA GLY A 93 0.43 -16.11 -2.09
C GLY A 93 0.94 -14.68 -2.10
N GLY A 94 0.65 -13.88 -1.07
CA GLY A 94 1.20 -12.55 -0.85
C GLY A 94 2.55 -12.60 -0.14
N ILE A 95 3.20 -11.46 -0.08
CA ILE A 95 4.43 -11.23 0.68
C ILE A 95 4.17 -10.05 1.62
N PRO A 96 4.42 -10.18 2.94
CA PRO A 96 4.36 -9.03 3.85
C PRO A 96 5.37 -7.98 3.43
N ALA A 97 4.89 -6.78 3.07
CA ALA A 97 5.76 -5.74 2.53
C ALA A 97 6.77 -5.17 3.55
N PRO A 98 6.45 -5.07 4.85
CA PRO A 98 7.40 -4.57 5.84
C PRO A 98 8.59 -5.50 6.09
N LEU A 99 8.40 -6.82 5.91
CA LEU A 99 9.43 -7.81 6.25
C LEU A 99 10.71 -7.60 5.43
N ASN A 100 11.80 -7.34 6.14
CA ASN A 100 13.13 -7.02 5.60
C ASN A 100 13.22 -5.68 4.83
N TYR A 101 12.17 -4.86 4.83
CA TYR A 101 12.23 -3.54 4.25
C TYR A 101 13.12 -2.63 5.13
N GLU A 102 14.22 -2.12 4.57
CA GLU A 102 15.22 -1.30 5.30
C GLU A 102 15.67 -1.92 6.64
N GLY A 103 15.65 -3.25 6.74
CA GLY A 103 16.06 -3.97 7.96
C GLY A 103 14.93 -4.16 8.98
N PHE A 104 13.68 -3.82 8.68
CA PHE A 104 12.55 -4.08 9.56
C PHE A 104 12.33 -5.60 9.73
N PRO A 105 12.30 -6.13 10.97
CA PRO A 105 12.43 -7.58 11.19
C PRO A 105 11.11 -8.35 11.19
N LYS A 106 9.96 -7.68 11.02
CA LYS A 106 8.62 -8.24 11.23
C LYS A 106 7.72 -8.03 10.00
N SER A 107 6.60 -8.73 9.97
CA SER A 107 5.65 -8.73 8.83
C SER A 107 4.60 -7.63 8.92
N VAL A 108 4.49 -6.98 10.05
CA VAL A 108 3.47 -5.98 10.37
C VAL A 108 4.01 -4.98 11.37
N CYS A 109 3.48 -3.76 11.39
CA CYS A 109 3.71 -2.86 12.51
C CYS A 109 2.54 -2.95 13.50
N THR A 110 2.86 -3.03 14.80
CA THR A 110 1.88 -3.06 15.88
C THR A 110 2.18 -1.95 16.87
N SER A 111 1.34 -0.92 16.90
CA SER A 111 1.56 0.26 17.74
C SER A 111 0.48 0.34 18.82
N VAL A 112 0.87 0.15 20.06
CA VAL A 112 -0.03 0.04 21.22
C VAL A 112 -0.08 1.37 21.99
N ASN A 113 -1.28 1.84 22.29
CA ASN A 113 -1.58 3.02 23.10
C ASN A 113 -0.89 4.30 22.57
N ASP A 114 0.10 4.83 23.26
CA ASP A 114 0.82 6.06 22.94
C ASP A 114 1.91 5.90 21.87
N GLN A 115 2.17 4.69 21.41
CA GLN A 115 3.08 4.44 20.30
C GLN A 115 2.47 4.92 18.97
N VAL A 116 3.08 5.94 18.36
CA VAL A 116 2.49 6.64 17.20
C VAL A 116 2.43 5.76 15.95
N CYS A 117 3.53 5.08 15.60
CA CYS A 117 3.64 4.21 14.42
C CYS A 117 4.87 3.31 14.51
N HIS A 118 4.99 2.37 13.55
CA HIS A 118 6.13 1.48 13.34
C HIS A 118 6.52 0.65 14.57
N GLY A 119 5.54 0.34 15.43
CA GLY A 119 5.77 -0.56 16.56
C GLY A 119 6.24 -1.93 16.08
N ILE A 120 7.37 -2.40 16.62
CA ILE A 120 7.92 -3.72 16.29
C ILE A 120 7.22 -4.77 17.16
N PRO A 121 6.54 -5.75 16.54
CA PRO A 121 5.96 -6.88 17.28
C PRO A 121 6.95 -7.58 18.20
N SER A 122 6.52 -7.86 19.45
CA SER A 122 7.35 -8.47 20.48
C SER A 122 6.54 -9.46 21.33
N ALA A 123 7.20 -10.52 21.78
CA ALA A 123 6.63 -11.47 22.74
C ALA A 123 6.40 -10.83 24.14
N ASP A 124 7.14 -9.78 24.45
CA ASP A 124 7.08 -9.09 25.75
C ASP A 124 5.94 -8.06 25.83
N VAL A 125 5.37 -7.66 24.69
CA VAL A 125 4.25 -6.70 24.61
C VAL A 125 2.94 -7.48 24.58
N ILE A 126 2.32 -7.65 25.73
CA ILE A 126 1.06 -8.37 25.91
C ILE A 126 -0.10 -7.37 25.95
N LEU A 127 -1.09 -7.58 25.10
CA LEU A 127 -2.30 -6.74 25.05
C LEU A 127 -3.15 -6.94 26.31
N LYS A 128 -3.73 -5.85 26.81
CA LYS A 128 -4.60 -5.80 27.97
C LYS A 128 -6.00 -5.32 27.56
N ASP A 129 -6.97 -5.64 28.37
CA ASP A 129 -8.31 -5.09 28.20
C ASP A 129 -8.27 -3.56 28.32
N GLY A 130 -8.87 -2.87 27.36
CA GLY A 130 -8.84 -1.41 27.26
C GLY A 130 -7.67 -0.83 26.46
N ASP A 131 -6.67 -1.63 26.04
CA ASP A 131 -5.65 -1.15 25.12
C ASP A 131 -6.25 -0.81 23.75
N ILE A 132 -5.73 0.22 23.11
CA ILE A 132 -5.93 0.49 21.68
C ILE A 132 -4.67 0.07 20.92
N ILE A 133 -4.84 -0.50 19.73
CA ILE A 133 -3.73 -0.94 18.91
C ILE A 133 -3.97 -0.56 17.45
N ASN A 134 -2.95 -0.02 16.79
CA ASN A 134 -2.89 0.05 15.34
C ASN A 134 -2.17 -1.19 14.83
N VAL A 135 -2.80 -1.91 13.92
CA VAL A 135 -2.21 -3.04 13.18
C VAL A 135 -2.11 -2.61 11.73
N ASP A 136 -0.89 -2.34 11.30
CA ASP A 136 -0.58 -1.76 9.98
C ASP A 136 -0.01 -2.86 9.08
N VAL A 137 -0.85 -3.34 8.16
CA VAL A 137 -0.58 -4.47 7.27
C VAL A 137 -0.40 -3.99 5.85
N SER A 138 0.77 -4.21 5.27
CA SER A 138 1.04 -3.96 3.85
C SER A 138 1.40 -5.25 3.14
N THR A 139 0.83 -5.47 1.97
CA THR A 139 0.98 -6.72 1.19
C THR A 139 1.52 -6.44 -0.20
N ILE A 140 2.44 -7.29 -0.66
CA ILE A 140 2.87 -7.36 -2.05
C ILE A 140 2.26 -8.60 -2.69
N TYR A 141 1.52 -8.43 -3.77
CA TYR A 141 1.00 -9.54 -4.57
C TYR A 141 1.26 -9.29 -6.05
N LYS A 142 1.95 -10.24 -6.72
CA LYS A 142 2.35 -10.14 -8.14
C LYS A 142 3.05 -8.81 -8.48
N GLY A 143 3.86 -8.28 -7.54
CA GLY A 143 4.60 -7.03 -7.71
C GLY A 143 3.80 -5.75 -7.45
N TYR A 144 2.53 -5.85 -7.01
CA TYR A 144 1.69 -4.71 -6.64
C TYR A 144 1.49 -4.64 -5.14
N TYR A 145 1.61 -3.43 -4.61
CA TYR A 145 1.46 -3.15 -3.19
C TYR A 145 0.02 -2.76 -2.85
N SER A 146 -0.41 -3.15 -1.66
CA SER A 146 -1.60 -2.63 -0.98
C SER A 146 -1.28 -2.36 0.48
N ASP A 147 -1.93 -1.34 1.01
CA ASP A 147 -1.77 -0.84 2.34
C ASP A 147 -3.14 -0.39 2.88
#